data_6c0231a5b34ee82fcfe3312bd708ef3b
#
_entry.id   6c0231a5b34ee82fcfe3312bd708ef3b
#
_cell.length_a   1.000
_cell.length_b   1.000
_cell.length_c   1.000
_cell.angle_alpha   90.00
_cell.angle_beta   90.00
_cell.angle_gamma   90.00
#
_symmetry.space_group_name_H-M   'P 1'
#
loop_
_entity.id
_entity.type
_entity.pdbx_description
1 polymer ?
#
loop_
_entity_poly.entity_id
_entity_poly.type
_entity_poly.pdbx_seq_one_letter_code
_entity_poly.pdbx_strand_id
1 'polypeptide(L)'
;MKNILFELTSTQPIRGSKFHGGGDYAEVVFNKIIYSYNKDDINLYAAYDSSRYINIDLIEKAKSLGVILIDIKEVKPTEILQKYKIDRFYSPLIQQSLGWKLDFCETIVTIHGLRQIEMPANSIELKYCSTNKQKFNIIKKIVKQFLFKEKEIKSIVSNSSINNLIRPNIKIITVSNHSKFSILSFYPQIKEENIKICYSPSFNQLENNSIKSIEFSKIKEKINIEAKKYFLLTNAERWIKNAIRAIQAFDLILDDKKFCDYKLVLTGVINKKIFKKEIKHKENFVLLDYIERDELECLFENSYAFIYPSLNEGFGYPPLSAMKYGVPVITSGSSSIPEVCGNAAIYFDPYSIYEIKNRILQLSDKEIYNECSKNGLERFAYISEFQKKDLQRLSQIILQ
;
A
#
# COMPACT_ATOMS: atom_id res chain seq x y z
N MET A 1 15.23 -29.29 14.75
CA MET A 1 14.78 -28.46 13.62
C MET A 1 13.56 -27.69 14.07
N LYS A 2 13.54 -26.39 13.81
CA LYS A 2 12.42 -25.49 14.16
C LYS A 2 11.38 -25.47 13.04
N ASN A 3 10.11 -25.65 13.37
CA ASN A 3 9.02 -25.63 12.41
C ASN A 3 8.46 -24.22 12.27
N ILE A 4 8.66 -23.57 11.14
CA ILE A 4 8.20 -22.19 10.87
C ILE A 4 7.14 -22.21 9.79
N LEU A 5 5.98 -21.59 10.05
CA LEU A 5 4.91 -21.46 9.07
C LEU A 5 4.78 -20.03 8.58
N PHE A 6 4.85 -19.84 7.27
CA PHE A 6 4.53 -18.58 6.59
C PHE A 6 3.09 -18.62 6.06
N GLU A 7 2.31 -17.58 6.35
CA GLU A 7 0.95 -17.44 5.81
C GLU A 7 0.99 -16.91 4.36
N LEU A 8 1.14 -17.83 3.40
CA LEU A 8 1.25 -17.48 1.98
C LEU A 8 -0.10 -17.04 1.37
N THR A 9 -1.23 -17.32 2.02
CA THR A 9 -2.55 -16.79 1.63
C THR A 9 -2.57 -15.26 1.56
N SER A 10 -1.66 -14.60 2.25
CA SER A 10 -1.47 -13.13 2.21
C SER A 10 -1.02 -12.60 0.85
N THR A 11 -0.39 -13.43 0.01
CA THR A 11 -0.01 -13.06 -1.37
C THR A 11 -1.20 -13.17 -2.32
N GLN A 12 -2.25 -13.89 -1.93
CA GLN A 12 -3.38 -14.24 -2.79
C GLN A 12 -4.48 -13.19 -2.73
N PRO A 13 -5.02 -12.75 -3.87
CA PRO A 13 -6.07 -11.72 -3.91
C PRO A 13 -7.36 -12.21 -3.23
N ILE A 14 -7.99 -11.31 -2.47
CA ILE A 14 -9.22 -11.65 -1.73
C ILE A 14 -10.46 -11.47 -2.59
N ARG A 15 -10.46 -10.53 -3.56
CA ARG A 15 -11.60 -10.25 -4.48
C ARG A 15 -11.10 -9.55 -5.75
N GLY A 16 -11.28 -10.18 -6.90
CA GLY A 16 -11.28 -9.55 -8.23
C GLY A 16 -10.05 -8.75 -8.71
N SER A 17 -9.14 -8.39 -7.83
CA SER A 17 -7.90 -7.67 -8.13
C SER A 17 -6.72 -8.64 -8.04
N LYS A 18 -5.95 -8.79 -9.11
CA LYS A 18 -4.74 -9.62 -9.10
C LYS A 18 -3.63 -9.05 -8.22
N PHE A 19 -3.61 -7.75 -7.99
CA PHE A 19 -2.53 -7.04 -7.29
C PHE A 19 -3.05 -6.18 -6.15
N HIS A 20 -2.38 -6.25 -5.00
CA HIS A 20 -2.60 -5.35 -3.87
C HIS A 20 -1.29 -5.18 -3.08
N GLY A 21 -1.00 -3.96 -2.61
CA GLY A 21 0.29 -3.64 -1.99
C GLY A 21 0.67 -4.51 -0.79
N GLY A 22 -0.31 -5.06 -0.07
CA GLY A 22 -0.04 -6.04 0.99
C GLY A 22 0.39 -7.40 0.43
N GLY A 23 -0.16 -7.82 -0.71
CA GLY A 23 0.28 -9.04 -1.41
C GLY A 23 1.71 -8.91 -1.94
N ASP A 24 2.03 -7.76 -2.52
CA ASP A 24 3.39 -7.44 -2.97
C ASP A 24 4.38 -7.49 -1.80
N TYR A 25 4.02 -6.91 -0.66
CA TYR A 25 4.82 -7.01 0.57
C TYR A 25 5.05 -8.47 0.98
N ALA A 26 3.98 -9.27 1.03
CA ALA A 26 4.04 -10.66 1.44
C ALA A 26 4.93 -11.50 0.49
N GLU A 27 4.85 -11.25 -0.82
CA GLU A 27 5.66 -11.94 -1.83
C GLU A 27 7.14 -11.59 -1.69
N VAL A 28 7.49 -10.31 -1.49
CA VAL A 28 8.89 -9.87 -1.28
C VAL A 28 9.46 -10.52 -0.02
N VAL A 29 8.72 -10.49 1.09
CA VAL A 29 9.18 -11.10 2.35
C VAL A 29 9.31 -12.62 2.22
N PHE A 30 8.36 -13.29 1.58
CA PHE A 30 8.43 -14.74 1.35
C PHE A 30 9.63 -15.11 0.49
N ASN A 31 9.86 -14.42 -0.62
CA ASN A 31 11.05 -14.63 -1.45
C ASN A 31 12.34 -14.46 -0.63
N LYS A 32 12.44 -13.43 0.22
CA LYS A 32 13.61 -13.24 1.08
C LYS A 32 13.80 -14.42 2.03
N ILE A 33 12.75 -14.93 2.63
CA ILE A 33 12.78 -16.04 3.59
C ILE A 33 13.24 -17.33 2.92
N ILE A 34 12.66 -17.72 1.77
CA ILE A 34 12.99 -18.99 1.09
C ILE A 34 14.42 -19.07 0.59
N TYR A 35 15.09 -17.90 0.40
CA TYR A 35 16.52 -17.85 0.07
C TYR A 35 17.43 -17.69 1.29
N SER A 36 16.88 -17.39 2.46
CA SER A 36 17.68 -17.08 3.67
C SER A 36 17.61 -18.16 4.74
N TYR A 37 16.66 -19.12 4.66
CA TYR A 37 16.53 -20.12 5.69
C TYR A 37 17.55 -21.25 5.55
N ASN A 38 18.02 -21.78 6.69
CA ASN A 38 18.90 -22.93 6.74
C ASN A 38 18.06 -24.21 6.83
N LYS A 39 18.16 -25.07 5.83
CA LYS A 39 17.41 -26.35 5.75
C LYS A 39 17.82 -27.37 6.80
N ASP A 40 19.01 -27.26 7.35
CA ASP A 40 19.50 -28.18 8.38
C ASP A 40 18.88 -27.88 9.75
N ASP A 41 18.44 -26.63 9.98
CA ASP A 41 17.92 -26.17 11.26
C ASP A 41 16.41 -25.90 11.23
N ILE A 42 15.83 -25.63 10.07
CA ILE A 42 14.46 -25.15 9.90
C ILE A 42 13.68 -26.00 8.90
N ASN A 43 12.50 -26.47 9.32
CA ASN A 43 11.45 -26.92 8.42
C ASN A 43 10.57 -25.71 8.10
N LEU A 44 10.63 -25.24 6.88
CA LEU A 44 9.81 -24.11 6.43
C LEU A 44 8.52 -24.60 5.78
N TYR A 45 7.39 -24.21 6.35
CA TYR A 45 6.04 -24.47 5.84
C TYR A 45 5.45 -23.20 5.25
N ALA A 46 4.59 -23.34 4.23
CA ALA A 46 3.84 -22.22 3.67
C ALA A 46 2.37 -22.63 3.43
N ALA A 47 1.43 -21.89 4.05
CA ALA A 47 0.00 -22.16 3.93
C ALA A 47 -0.61 -21.32 2.80
N TYR A 48 -1.28 -21.95 1.84
CA TYR A 48 -1.92 -21.30 0.70
C TYR A 48 -3.37 -21.82 0.50
N ASP A 49 -4.17 -21.13 -0.31
CA ASP A 49 -5.55 -21.50 -0.67
C ASP A 49 -5.61 -21.88 -2.16
N SER A 50 -5.73 -23.15 -2.48
CA SER A 50 -5.80 -23.64 -3.88
C SER A 50 -7.02 -23.13 -4.65
N SER A 51 -8.06 -22.64 -3.97
CA SER A 51 -9.26 -22.09 -4.62
C SER A 51 -9.10 -20.63 -5.07
N ARG A 52 -7.96 -19.99 -4.77
CA ARG A 52 -7.67 -18.60 -5.15
C ARG A 52 -6.57 -18.56 -6.20
N TYR A 53 -6.47 -17.42 -6.90
CA TYR A 53 -5.31 -17.19 -7.75
C TYR A 53 -4.02 -17.31 -6.94
N ILE A 54 -3.05 -18.01 -7.50
CA ILE A 54 -1.72 -18.15 -6.94
C ILE A 54 -0.68 -17.96 -8.04
N ASN A 55 0.41 -17.30 -7.70
CA ASN A 55 1.57 -17.22 -8.57
C ASN A 55 2.25 -18.59 -8.64
N ILE A 56 2.13 -19.28 -9.79
CA ILE A 56 2.65 -20.65 -9.98
C ILE A 56 4.17 -20.65 -9.85
N ASP A 57 4.85 -19.67 -10.42
CA ASP A 57 6.33 -19.58 -10.36
C ASP A 57 6.82 -19.48 -8.90
N LEU A 58 6.08 -18.74 -8.05
CA LEU A 58 6.39 -18.62 -6.62
C LEU A 58 6.26 -19.98 -5.89
N ILE A 59 5.23 -20.74 -6.23
CA ILE A 59 4.98 -22.07 -5.67
C ILE A 59 6.04 -23.09 -6.10
N GLU A 60 6.37 -23.15 -7.40
CA GLU A 60 7.39 -24.04 -7.93
C GLU A 60 8.77 -23.75 -7.34
N LYS A 61 9.10 -22.46 -7.24
CA LYS A 61 10.31 -21.98 -6.59
C LYS A 61 10.37 -22.39 -5.11
N ALA A 62 9.28 -22.20 -4.36
CA ALA A 62 9.22 -22.62 -2.97
C ALA A 62 9.45 -24.14 -2.83
N LYS A 63 8.80 -24.96 -3.66
CA LYS A 63 8.99 -26.42 -3.69
C LYS A 63 10.43 -26.81 -3.99
N SER A 64 11.04 -26.21 -5.01
CA SER A 64 12.45 -26.50 -5.40
C SER A 64 13.44 -26.16 -4.28
N LEU A 65 13.11 -25.19 -3.45
CA LEU A 65 13.89 -24.80 -2.28
C LEU A 65 13.53 -25.59 -1.00
N GLY A 66 12.67 -26.64 -1.10
CA GLY A 66 12.35 -27.54 0.00
C GLY A 66 11.29 -27.02 0.98
N VAL A 67 10.51 -25.99 0.60
CA VAL A 67 9.38 -25.51 1.42
C VAL A 67 8.22 -26.52 1.37
N ILE A 68 7.66 -26.83 2.53
CA ILE A 68 6.51 -27.74 2.67
C ILE A 68 5.23 -26.91 2.51
N LEU A 69 4.49 -27.16 1.44
CA LEU A 69 3.26 -26.43 1.13
C LEU A 69 2.05 -27.11 1.79
N ILE A 70 1.18 -26.31 2.41
CA ILE A 70 -0.05 -26.76 3.05
C ILE A 70 -1.23 -26.06 2.41
N ASP A 71 -2.14 -26.81 1.79
CA ASP A 71 -3.39 -26.27 1.30
C ASP A 71 -4.42 -26.15 2.43
N ILE A 72 -4.91 -24.93 2.68
CA ILE A 72 -5.92 -24.68 3.71
C ILE A 72 -7.31 -25.25 3.36
N LYS A 73 -7.50 -25.75 2.15
CA LYS A 73 -8.70 -26.52 1.75
C LYS A 73 -8.65 -27.96 2.22
N GLU A 74 -7.45 -28.52 2.35
CA GLU A 74 -7.27 -29.88 2.85
C GLU A 74 -7.13 -29.93 4.37
N VAL A 75 -6.46 -28.94 4.96
CA VAL A 75 -6.25 -28.83 6.40
C VAL A 75 -6.71 -27.46 6.89
N LYS A 76 -7.68 -27.44 7.80
CA LYS A 76 -8.21 -26.18 8.33
C LYS A 76 -7.13 -25.37 9.06
N PRO A 77 -7.07 -24.03 8.86
CA PRO A 77 -6.14 -23.14 9.57
C PRO A 77 -6.16 -23.30 11.09
N THR A 78 -7.34 -23.64 11.66
CA THR A 78 -7.50 -23.90 13.09
C THR A 78 -6.73 -25.12 13.62
N GLU A 79 -6.30 -26.03 12.74
CA GLU A 79 -5.65 -27.31 13.07
C GLU A 79 -4.17 -27.30 12.67
N ILE A 80 -3.78 -26.50 11.68
CA ILE A 80 -2.43 -26.54 11.07
C ILE A 80 -1.33 -26.39 12.11
N LEU A 81 -1.43 -25.38 13.00
CA LEU A 81 -0.36 -25.08 13.95
C LEU A 81 -0.07 -26.25 14.90
N GLN A 82 -1.09 -26.96 15.33
CA GLN A 82 -0.94 -28.13 16.19
C GLN A 82 -0.52 -29.36 15.40
N LYS A 83 -1.19 -29.63 14.27
CA LYS A 83 -0.93 -30.84 13.44
C LYS A 83 0.52 -30.93 12.97
N TYR A 84 1.11 -29.80 12.56
CA TYR A 84 2.48 -29.72 12.07
C TYR A 84 3.47 -29.28 13.15
N LYS A 85 3.04 -29.18 14.42
CA LYS A 85 3.88 -28.79 15.57
C LYS A 85 4.69 -27.51 15.25
N ILE A 86 3.97 -26.48 14.78
CA ILE A 86 4.59 -25.22 14.38
C ILE A 86 5.11 -24.49 15.62
N ASP A 87 6.41 -24.19 15.65
CA ASP A 87 7.06 -23.42 16.72
C ASP A 87 6.86 -21.92 16.53
N ARG A 88 6.83 -21.49 15.24
CA ARG A 88 6.67 -20.08 14.90
C ARG A 88 5.76 -19.89 13.68
N PHE A 89 4.82 -18.95 13.81
CA PHE A 89 3.91 -18.55 12.74
C PHE A 89 4.18 -17.09 12.34
N TYR A 90 4.31 -16.82 11.05
CA TYR A 90 4.41 -15.46 10.52
C TYR A 90 3.25 -15.14 9.58
N SER A 91 2.55 -14.03 9.86
CA SER A 91 1.49 -13.47 9.02
C SER A 91 1.89 -12.09 8.47
N PRO A 92 2.13 -11.95 7.16
CA PRO A 92 2.41 -10.68 6.51
C PRO A 92 1.23 -9.70 6.50
N LEU A 93 0.00 -10.25 6.50
CA LEU A 93 -1.26 -9.53 6.57
C LEU A 93 -2.19 -10.29 7.49
N ILE A 94 -2.66 -9.66 8.55
CA ILE A 94 -3.59 -10.32 9.48
C ILE A 94 -4.89 -10.65 8.78
N GLN A 95 -5.01 -11.88 8.28
CA GLN A 95 -6.25 -12.42 7.72
C GLN A 95 -7.04 -13.19 8.78
N GLN A 96 -7.85 -12.46 9.54
CA GLN A 96 -8.62 -13.02 10.64
C GLN A 96 -9.71 -14.00 10.25
N SER A 97 -10.25 -13.83 9.04
CA SER A 97 -11.29 -14.72 8.52
C SER A 97 -10.85 -16.19 8.42
N LEU A 98 -9.54 -16.46 8.52
CA LEU A 98 -9.01 -17.82 8.47
C LEU A 98 -9.02 -18.55 9.83
N GLY A 99 -9.22 -17.84 10.95
CA GLY A 99 -9.40 -18.46 12.26
C GLY A 99 -8.16 -19.16 12.84
N TRP A 100 -6.95 -18.63 12.56
CA TRP A 100 -5.70 -19.14 13.16
C TRP A 100 -5.76 -19.18 14.69
N LYS A 101 -5.40 -20.31 15.29
CA LYS A 101 -5.28 -20.46 16.75
C LYS A 101 -3.87 -20.12 17.20
N LEU A 102 -3.61 -18.84 17.48
CA LEU A 102 -2.28 -18.29 17.76
C LEU A 102 -1.70 -18.64 19.16
N ASP A 103 -2.43 -19.41 19.96
CA ASP A 103 -2.01 -19.75 21.33
C ASP A 103 -0.88 -20.79 21.40
N PHE A 104 -0.66 -21.53 20.31
CA PHE A 104 0.19 -22.72 20.29
C PHE A 104 1.64 -22.47 19.89
N CYS A 105 1.97 -21.29 19.40
CA CYS A 105 3.32 -20.99 18.90
C CYS A 105 3.69 -19.52 19.09
N GLU A 106 4.99 -19.23 18.96
CA GLU A 106 5.42 -17.85 18.80
C GLU A 106 4.82 -17.28 17.50
N THR A 107 4.20 -16.10 17.61
CA THR A 107 3.53 -15.49 16.47
C THR A 107 4.15 -14.14 16.14
N ILE A 108 4.45 -13.94 14.87
CA ILE A 108 4.93 -12.67 14.33
C ILE A 108 3.90 -12.19 13.31
N VAL A 109 3.43 -10.95 13.45
CA VAL A 109 2.43 -10.39 12.54
C VAL A 109 2.86 -9.02 12.04
N THR A 110 2.57 -8.72 10.77
CA THR A 110 2.77 -7.37 10.26
C THR A 110 1.45 -6.60 10.24
N ILE A 111 1.45 -5.42 10.85
CA ILE A 111 0.34 -4.46 10.84
C ILE A 111 0.75 -3.28 9.97
N HIS A 112 0.12 -3.13 8.81
CA HIS A 112 0.45 -2.08 7.84
C HIS A 112 -0.13 -0.71 8.20
N GLY A 113 -1.08 -0.63 9.12
CA GLY A 113 -1.70 0.61 9.59
C GLY A 113 -3.10 0.40 10.14
N LEU A 114 -3.64 1.42 10.79
CA LEU A 114 -4.93 1.40 11.48
C LEU A 114 -5.97 2.32 10.82
N ARG A 115 -5.94 2.43 9.50
CA ARG A 115 -6.83 3.32 8.74
C ARG A 115 -8.31 3.24 9.16
N GLN A 116 -8.81 2.04 9.45
CA GLN A 116 -10.22 1.86 9.84
C GLN A 116 -10.57 2.54 11.17
N ILE A 117 -9.58 2.76 12.03
CA ILE A 117 -9.73 3.43 13.31
C ILE A 117 -9.41 4.91 13.18
N GLU A 118 -8.30 5.24 12.51
CA GLU A 118 -7.84 6.62 12.30
C GLU A 118 -8.81 7.42 11.41
N MET A 119 -9.39 6.77 10.42
CA MET A 119 -10.32 7.37 9.44
C MET A 119 -11.49 6.42 9.14
N PRO A 120 -12.40 6.23 10.09
CA PRO A 120 -13.50 5.25 9.95
C PRO A 120 -14.51 5.64 8.86
N ALA A 121 -14.75 6.93 8.66
CA ALA A 121 -15.62 7.47 7.61
C ALA A 121 -15.20 8.88 7.20
N ASN A 122 -15.45 9.25 5.95
CA ASN A 122 -15.22 10.60 5.42
C ASN A 122 -16.31 10.94 4.40
N SER A 123 -16.77 12.21 4.38
CA SER A 123 -17.82 12.68 3.46
C SER A 123 -17.45 12.48 1.98
N ILE A 124 -16.16 12.52 1.63
CA ILE A 124 -15.71 12.27 0.26
C ILE A 124 -16.09 10.86 -0.23
N GLU A 125 -16.19 9.89 0.68
CA GLU A 125 -16.57 8.50 0.36
C GLU A 125 -17.96 8.42 -0.30
N LEU A 126 -18.85 9.35 0.01
CA LEU A 126 -20.18 9.43 -0.61
C LEU A 126 -20.12 9.64 -2.13
N LYS A 127 -19.11 10.34 -2.63
CA LYS A 127 -18.91 10.57 -4.06
C LYS A 127 -18.47 9.31 -4.81
N TYR A 128 -17.90 8.34 -4.12
CA TYR A 128 -17.45 7.05 -4.67
C TYR A 128 -18.52 5.95 -4.59
N CYS A 129 -19.66 6.22 -3.97
CA CYS A 129 -20.75 5.24 -3.85
C CYS A 129 -21.55 5.13 -5.13
N SER A 130 -21.71 3.91 -5.64
CA SER A 130 -22.51 3.61 -6.85
C SER A 130 -24.00 3.38 -6.54
N THR A 131 -24.36 3.04 -5.30
CA THR A 131 -25.75 2.75 -4.91
C THR A 131 -26.23 3.59 -3.73
N ASN A 132 -27.57 3.81 -3.67
CA ASN A 132 -28.18 4.54 -2.54
C ASN A 132 -27.98 3.81 -1.21
N LYS A 133 -27.95 2.48 -1.21
CA LYS A 133 -27.67 1.66 0.00
C LYS A 133 -26.27 1.94 0.53
N GLN A 134 -25.26 2.01 -0.35
CA GLN A 134 -23.90 2.38 0.06
C GLN A 134 -23.87 3.79 0.65
N LYS A 135 -24.48 4.79 -0.02
CA LYS A 135 -24.55 6.16 0.48
C LYS A 135 -25.20 6.23 1.86
N PHE A 136 -26.34 5.55 2.06
CA PHE A 136 -27.02 5.50 3.35
C PHE A 136 -26.12 4.94 4.46
N ASN A 137 -25.41 3.83 4.18
CA ASN A 137 -24.48 3.23 5.14
C ASN A 137 -23.34 4.18 5.51
N ILE A 138 -22.79 4.92 4.54
CA ILE A 138 -21.73 5.92 4.81
C ILE A 138 -22.27 7.10 5.62
N ILE A 139 -23.47 7.62 5.26
CA ILE A 139 -24.12 8.68 6.04
C ILE A 139 -24.32 8.24 7.50
N LYS A 140 -24.82 7.01 7.70
CA LYS A 140 -24.99 6.45 9.04
C LYS A 140 -23.67 6.39 9.82
N LYS A 141 -22.56 6.00 9.18
CA LYS A 141 -21.23 5.98 9.80
C LYS A 141 -20.77 7.41 10.17
N ILE A 142 -20.93 8.37 9.25
CA ILE A 142 -20.56 9.78 9.48
C ILE A 142 -21.35 10.37 10.65
N VAL A 143 -22.67 10.15 10.67
CA VAL A 143 -23.54 10.63 11.76
C VAL A 143 -23.14 10.00 13.09
N LYS A 144 -22.89 8.69 13.13
CA LYS A 144 -22.42 8.02 14.34
C LYS A 144 -21.08 8.58 14.82
N GLN A 145 -20.14 8.79 13.89
CA GLN A 145 -18.83 9.37 14.20
C GLN A 145 -18.95 10.80 14.74
N PHE A 146 -19.88 11.58 14.21
CA PHE A 146 -20.14 12.94 14.69
C PHE A 146 -20.78 12.97 16.08
N LEU A 147 -21.83 12.17 16.29
CA LEU A 147 -22.59 12.16 17.55
C LEU A 147 -21.93 11.36 18.68
N PHE A 148 -21.17 10.30 18.33
CA PHE A 148 -20.66 9.32 19.30
C PHE A 148 -19.19 8.97 19.04
N LYS A 149 -18.37 9.94 18.67
CA LYS A 149 -16.96 9.75 18.21
C LYS A 149 -16.17 8.79 19.11
N GLU A 150 -16.11 9.05 20.39
CA GLU A 150 -15.34 8.21 21.32
C GLU A 150 -15.92 6.80 21.47
N LYS A 151 -17.25 6.68 21.55
CA LYS A 151 -17.93 5.39 21.68
C LYS A 151 -17.77 4.53 20.43
N GLU A 152 -17.82 5.16 19.24
CA GLU A 152 -17.62 4.47 17.97
C GLU A 152 -16.19 4.00 17.82
N ILE A 153 -15.19 4.83 18.14
CA ILE A 153 -13.78 4.44 18.14
C ILE A 153 -13.54 3.30 19.13
N LYS A 154 -14.02 3.41 20.36
CA LYS A 154 -13.91 2.34 21.36
C LYS A 154 -14.54 1.03 20.86
N SER A 155 -15.69 1.12 20.19
CA SER A 155 -16.35 -0.05 19.59
C SER A 155 -15.53 -0.66 18.46
N ILE A 156 -14.94 0.16 17.55
CA ILE A 156 -14.06 -0.34 16.48
C ILE A 156 -12.82 -1.00 17.08
N VAL A 157 -12.19 -0.37 18.06
CA VAL A 157 -11.00 -0.89 18.75
C VAL A 157 -11.32 -2.21 19.46
N SER A 158 -12.41 -2.28 20.23
CA SER A 158 -12.78 -3.50 20.99
C SER A 158 -13.15 -4.67 20.09
N ASN A 159 -13.76 -4.41 18.93
CA ASN A 159 -14.11 -5.45 17.95
C ASN A 159 -12.99 -5.73 16.94
N SER A 160 -11.86 -5.04 17.05
CA SER A 160 -10.73 -5.27 16.19
C SER A 160 -10.00 -6.55 16.58
N SER A 161 -9.53 -7.21 15.59
CA SER A 161 -8.68 -8.39 15.69
C SER A 161 -7.32 -8.15 16.33
N ILE A 162 -6.88 -6.92 16.36
CA ILE A 162 -5.65 -6.56 17.07
C ILE A 162 -5.76 -6.94 18.55
N ASN A 163 -6.96 -6.95 19.13
CA ASN A 163 -7.16 -7.45 20.48
C ASN A 163 -6.71 -8.91 20.67
N ASN A 164 -6.82 -9.74 19.62
CA ASN A 164 -6.33 -11.11 19.65
C ASN A 164 -4.80 -11.20 19.63
N LEU A 165 -4.12 -10.09 19.36
CA LEU A 165 -2.65 -9.98 19.34
C LEU A 165 -2.08 -9.44 20.66
N ILE A 166 -2.92 -9.20 21.67
CA ILE A 166 -2.48 -8.73 22.99
C ILE A 166 -2.14 -9.95 23.83
N ARG A 167 -0.97 -10.56 23.55
CA ARG A 167 -0.50 -11.78 24.18
C ARG A 167 1.03 -11.78 24.32
N PRO A 168 1.60 -12.48 25.31
CA PRO A 168 3.06 -12.48 25.56
C PRO A 168 3.90 -13.05 24.40
N ASN A 169 3.36 -14.01 23.66
CA ASN A 169 4.05 -14.74 22.59
C ASN A 169 3.91 -14.10 21.21
N ILE A 170 3.43 -12.86 21.13
CA ILE A 170 3.23 -12.15 19.86
C ILE A 170 4.21 -10.99 19.70
N LYS A 171 4.91 -10.99 18.57
CA LYS A 171 5.71 -9.87 18.08
C LYS A 171 4.98 -9.18 16.93
N ILE A 172 4.95 -7.85 16.98
CA ILE A 172 4.30 -7.03 15.94
C ILE A 172 5.39 -6.33 15.13
N ILE A 173 5.28 -6.47 13.82
CA ILE A 173 6.06 -5.71 12.85
C ILE A 173 5.18 -4.57 12.33
N THR A 174 5.73 -3.38 12.20
CA THR A 174 5.07 -2.24 11.54
C THR A 174 5.93 -1.71 10.42
N VAL A 175 5.29 -1.10 9.43
CA VAL A 175 5.97 -0.63 8.22
C VAL A 175 6.40 0.85 8.30
N SER A 176 6.07 1.52 9.41
CA SER A 176 6.42 2.93 9.65
C SER A 176 6.35 3.27 11.15
N ASN A 177 6.99 4.37 11.56
CA ASN A 177 6.80 4.96 12.89
C ASN A 177 5.36 5.38 13.11
N HIS A 178 4.72 6.00 12.10
CA HIS A 178 3.32 6.35 12.16
C HIS A 178 2.47 5.15 12.59
N SER A 179 2.60 4.00 11.92
CA SER A 179 1.84 2.79 12.26
C SER A 179 2.14 2.27 13.66
N LYS A 180 3.41 2.34 14.12
CA LYS A 180 3.81 1.97 15.49
C LYS A 180 3.09 2.82 16.54
N PHE A 181 3.18 4.15 16.41
CA PHE A 181 2.58 5.05 17.39
C PHE A 181 1.05 5.05 17.31
N SER A 182 0.48 4.80 16.13
CA SER A 182 -0.95 4.57 15.99
C SER A 182 -1.40 3.32 16.78
N ILE A 183 -0.66 2.21 16.71
CA ILE A 183 -0.95 1.01 17.52
C ILE A 183 -0.89 1.34 19.01
N LEU A 184 0.17 1.97 19.48
CA LEU A 184 0.33 2.33 20.89
C LEU A 184 -0.76 3.28 21.39
N SER A 185 -1.23 4.20 20.53
CA SER A 185 -2.31 5.14 20.87
C SER A 185 -3.66 4.44 21.06
N PHE A 186 -4.00 3.49 20.20
CA PHE A 186 -5.31 2.81 20.25
C PHE A 186 -5.31 1.55 21.12
N TYR A 187 -4.14 0.94 21.32
CA TYR A 187 -3.95 -0.30 22.08
C TYR A 187 -2.81 -0.12 23.13
N PRO A 188 -3.02 0.73 24.14
CA PRO A 188 -1.97 1.05 25.12
C PRO A 188 -1.53 -0.15 25.98
N GLN A 189 -2.29 -1.26 25.96
CA GLN A 189 -1.93 -2.52 26.60
C GLN A 189 -0.86 -3.32 25.81
N ILE A 190 -0.58 -2.97 24.56
CA ILE A 190 0.51 -3.56 23.79
C ILE A 190 1.81 -2.88 24.23
N LYS A 191 2.77 -3.68 24.70
CA LYS A 191 4.07 -3.16 25.09
C LYS A 191 4.89 -2.72 23.88
N GLU A 192 5.52 -1.56 23.98
CA GLU A 192 6.33 -0.99 22.89
C GLU A 192 7.48 -1.92 22.46
N GLU A 193 8.07 -2.67 23.39
CA GLU A 193 9.13 -3.65 23.12
C GLU A 193 8.73 -4.76 22.17
N ASN A 194 7.43 -5.09 22.11
CA ASN A 194 6.86 -6.10 21.23
C ASN A 194 6.62 -5.58 19.79
N ILE A 195 6.81 -4.28 19.56
CA ILE A 195 6.63 -3.67 18.25
C ILE A 195 7.99 -3.35 17.64
N LYS A 196 8.27 -3.89 16.45
CA LYS A 196 9.48 -3.57 15.67
C LYS A 196 9.08 -2.89 14.38
N ILE A 197 9.80 -1.84 14.02
CA ILE A 197 9.59 -1.15 12.75
C ILE A 197 10.52 -1.79 11.72
N CYS A 198 9.93 -2.27 10.61
CA CYS A 198 10.66 -2.68 9.43
C CYS A 198 9.99 -2.00 8.24
N TYR A 199 10.67 -1.04 7.62
CA TYR A 199 10.15 -0.32 6.46
C TYR A 199 9.74 -1.29 5.37
N SER A 200 8.57 -1.03 4.81
CA SER A 200 7.98 -1.93 3.83
C SER A 200 8.88 -2.09 2.61
N PRO A 201 9.34 -3.30 2.27
CA PRO A 201 10.26 -3.51 1.16
C PRO A 201 9.61 -3.17 -0.17
N SER A 202 10.39 -2.71 -1.13
CA SER A 202 9.96 -2.49 -2.51
C SER A 202 9.97 -3.82 -3.28
N PHE A 203 9.01 -3.99 -4.20
CA PHE A 203 8.99 -5.15 -5.10
C PHE A 203 10.24 -5.24 -5.99
N ASN A 204 10.84 -4.13 -6.32
CA ASN A 204 12.10 -4.06 -7.08
C ASN A 204 13.31 -4.68 -6.34
N GLN A 205 13.15 -5.08 -5.08
CA GLN A 205 14.17 -5.77 -4.30
C GLN A 205 14.16 -7.31 -4.51
N LEU A 206 13.25 -7.82 -5.32
CA LEU A 206 13.30 -9.21 -5.78
C LEU A 206 14.43 -9.35 -6.81
N GLU A 207 15.48 -10.09 -6.47
CA GLU A 207 16.74 -10.21 -7.23
C GLU A 207 16.57 -10.68 -8.70
N ASN A 208 15.42 -11.21 -9.08
CA ASN A 208 15.17 -11.79 -10.42
C ASN A 208 14.02 -11.14 -11.21
N ASN A 209 13.37 -10.11 -10.68
CA ASN A 209 12.32 -9.43 -11.43
C ASN A 209 12.90 -8.16 -12.12
N SER A 210 13.58 -8.38 -13.25
CA SER A 210 13.79 -7.26 -14.18
C SER A 210 12.42 -6.83 -14.69
N ILE A 211 11.95 -5.66 -14.25
CA ILE A 211 10.83 -4.97 -14.89
C ILE A 211 11.21 -4.83 -16.36
N LYS A 212 10.43 -5.43 -17.25
CA LYS A 212 10.67 -5.29 -18.69
C LYS A 212 10.44 -3.83 -19.04
N SER A 213 11.46 -3.18 -19.60
CA SER A 213 11.30 -1.82 -20.10
C SER A 213 10.28 -1.85 -21.25
N ILE A 214 9.13 -1.22 -21.03
CA ILE A 214 8.16 -0.98 -22.11
C ILE A 214 8.53 0.34 -22.77
N GLU A 215 8.60 0.33 -24.10
CA GLU A 215 8.80 1.57 -24.84
C GLU A 215 7.61 2.51 -24.64
N PHE A 216 7.89 3.72 -24.16
CA PHE A 216 6.88 4.76 -23.93
C PHE A 216 6.04 5.08 -25.19
N SER A 217 6.62 4.92 -26.38
CA SER A 217 5.94 5.07 -27.68
C SER A 217 4.62 4.30 -27.77
N LYS A 218 4.61 3.04 -27.27
CA LYS A 218 3.42 2.18 -27.29
C LYS A 218 2.31 2.70 -26.37
N ILE A 219 2.68 3.22 -25.20
CA ILE A 219 1.72 3.80 -24.25
C ILE A 219 1.24 5.16 -24.76
N LYS A 220 2.16 5.99 -25.25
CA LYS A 220 1.88 7.33 -25.79
C LYS A 220 0.77 7.30 -26.85
N GLU A 221 0.87 6.41 -27.84
CA GLU A 221 -0.11 6.28 -28.90
C GLU A 221 -1.47 5.77 -28.38
N LYS A 222 -1.46 4.74 -27.52
CA LYS A 222 -2.65 4.11 -26.95
C LYS A 222 -3.54 5.07 -26.17
N ILE A 223 -2.94 6.00 -25.42
CA ILE A 223 -3.67 6.88 -24.49
C ILE A 223 -3.49 8.37 -24.80
N ASN A 224 -2.85 8.71 -25.91
CA ASN A 224 -2.64 10.07 -26.39
C ASN A 224 -2.04 11.00 -25.34
N ILE A 225 -0.83 10.67 -24.84
CA ILE A 225 -0.06 11.49 -23.90
C ILE A 225 1.34 11.79 -24.46
N GLU A 226 1.99 12.79 -23.91
CA GLU A 226 3.37 13.14 -24.23
C GLU A 226 4.26 13.06 -22.98
N ALA A 227 5.53 12.65 -23.17
CA ALA A 227 6.48 12.59 -22.08
C ALA A 227 6.66 13.98 -21.44
N LYS A 228 6.64 14.02 -20.11
CA LYS A 228 6.77 15.26 -19.32
C LYS A 228 5.64 16.30 -19.56
N LYS A 229 4.51 15.86 -20.15
CA LYS A 229 3.31 16.67 -20.39
C LYS A 229 2.08 16.12 -19.66
N TYR A 230 2.26 15.32 -18.63
CA TYR A 230 1.16 14.85 -17.80
C TYR A 230 1.56 14.69 -16.33
N PHE A 231 0.57 14.89 -15.48
CA PHE A 231 0.62 14.51 -14.08
C PHE A 231 0.06 13.10 -13.91
N LEU A 232 0.58 12.35 -12.97
CA LEU A 232 0.13 10.98 -12.68
C LEU A 232 -0.51 10.91 -11.30
N LEU A 233 -1.61 10.15 -11.19
CA LEU A 233 -2.26 9.78 -9.93
C LEU A 233 -2.69 8.32 -10.01
N THR A 234 -2.34 7.51 -9.00
CA THR A 234 -2.58 6.07 -9.01
C THR A 234 -3.70 5.63 -8.06
N ASN A 235 -4.38 4.50 -8.40
CA ASN A 235 -5.46 3.92 -7.60
C ASN A 235 -6.61 4.89 -7.30
N ALA A 236 -7.00 5.68 -8.30
CA ALA A 236 -7.89 6.82 -8.18
C ALA A 236 -9.30 6.48 -7.66
N GLU A 237 -9.82 5.27 -7.96
CA GLU A 237 -11.17 4.86 -7.53
C GLU A 237 -11.27 4.55 -6.03
N ARG A 238 -10.15 4.38 -5.35
CA ARG A 238 -10.17 4.22 -3.89
C ARG A 238 -10.38 5.57 -3.22
N TRP A 239 -11.50 5.78 -2.54
CA TRP A 239 -11.86 7.06 -1.92
C TRP A 239 -10.76 7.65 -1.03
N ILE A 240 -10.01 6.79 -0.34
CA ILE A 240 -8.91 7.20 0.53
C ILE A 240 -7.77 7.91 -0.24
N LYS A 241 -7.64 7.63 -1.55
CA LYS A 241 -6.68 8.29 -2.43
C LYS A 241 -7.11 9.71 -2.82
N ASN A 242 -8.36 10.08 -2.50
CA ASN A 242 -8.87 11.45 -2.60
C ASN A 242 -8.74 12.08 -4.00
N ALA A 243 -8.79 11.23 -5.05
CA ALA A 243 -8.58 11.67 -6.43
C ALA A 243 -9.54 12.77 -6.88
N ILE A 244 -10.77 12.79 -6.34
CA ILE A 244 -11.77 13.83 -6.69
C ILE A 244 -11.24 15.23 -6.41
N ARG A 245 -10.58 15.48 -5.26
CA ARG A 245 -10.02 16.82 -4.97
C ARG A 245 -8.84 17.17 -5.87
N ALA A 246 -7.99 16.19 -6.21
CA ALA A 246 -6.93 16.40 -7.19
C ALA A 246 -7.48 16.71 -8.58
N ILE A 247 -8.53 16.00 -9.02
CA ILE A 247 -9.23 16.26 -10.29
C ILE A 247 -9.77 17.70 -10.29
N GLN A 248 -10.47 18.12 -9.22
CA GLN A 248 -11.01 19.48 -9.11
C GLN A 248 -9.91 20.55 -9.15
N ALA A 249 -8.79 20.30 -8.45
CA ALA A 249 -7.65 21.23 -8.44
C ALA A 249 -6.98 21.31 -9.81
N PHE A 250 -6.81 20.16 -10.48
CA PHE A 250 -6.22 20.09 -11.82
C PHE A 250 -7.13 20.72 -12.87
N ASP A 251 -8.44 20.48 -12.82
CA ASP A 251 -9.41 21.11 -13.72
C ASP A 251 -9.39 22.66 -13.60
N LEU A 252 -9.23 23.19 -12.37
CA LEU A 252 -9.09 24.63 -12.13
C LEU A 252 -7.76 25.22 -12.62
N ILE A 253 -6.70 24.43 -12.79
CA ILE A 253 -5.42 24.95 -13.26
C ILE A 253 -5.33 24.98 -14.78
N LEU A 254 -6.18 24.26 -15.48
CA LEU A 254 -6.23 24.25 -16.95
C LEU A 254 -6.63 25.60 -17.53
N ASP A 255 -7.30 26.46 -16.74
CA ASP A 255 -7.55 27.85 -17.11
C ASP A 255 -6.26 28.70 -17.11
N ASP A 256 -5.15 28.20 -16.51
CA ASP A 256 -3.84 28.84 -16.52
C ASP A 256 -3.05 28.44 -17.75
N LYS A 257 -2.52 29.43 -18.49
CA LYS A 257 -1.74 29.22 -19.73
C LYS A 257 -0.53 28.30 -19.58
N LYS A 258 0.00 28.13 -18.35
CA LYS A 258 1.20 27.30 -18.09
C LYS A 258 0.92 25.80 -18.18
N PHE A 259 -0.31 25.36 -17.90
CA PHE A 259 -0.68 23.95 -17.84
C PHE A 259 -1.86 23.55 -18.73
N CYS A 260 -2.37 24.46 -19.59
CA CYS A 260 -3.53 24.21 -20.46
C CYS A 260 -3.35 23.01 -21.41
N ASP A 261 -2.12 22.67 -21.78
CA ASP A 261 -1.77 21.55 -22.67
C ASP A 261 -1.35 20.27 -21.91
N TYR A 262 -1.38 20.30 -20.56
CA TYR A 262 -1.04 19.14 -19.74
C TYR A 262 -2.25 18.22 -19.54
N LYS A 263 -1.98 16.97 -19.24
CA LYS A 263 -3.00 15.99 -18.87
C LYS A 263 -2.85 15.49 -17.43
N LEU A 264 -3.95 15.03 -16.84
CA LEU A 264 -3.94 14.22 -15.63
C LEU A 264 -4.28 12.77 -15.99
N VAL A 265 -3.32 11.88 -15.81
CA VAL A 265 -3.48 10.44 -16.00
C VAL A 265 -3.83 9.80 -14.66
N LEU A 266 -4.99 9.15 -14.60
CA LEU A 266 -5.48 8.45 -13.43
C LEU A 266 -5.54 6.94 -13.69
N THR A 267 -4.87 6.14 -12.86
CA THR A 267 -4.93 4.68 -12.97
C THR A 267 -5.82 4.06 -11.89
N GLY A 268 -6.27 2.82 -12.11
CA GLY A 268 -7.16 2.10 -11.21
C GLY A 268 -8.57 2.69 -11.19
N VAL A 269 -9.09 3.07 -12.36
CA VAL A 269 -10.43 3.63 -12.55
C VAL A 269 -11.28 2.64 -13.35
N ILE A 270 -12.01 1.77 -12.66
CA ILE A 270 -12.95 0.83 -13.26
C ILE A 270 -14.25 1.57 -13.61
N ASN A 271 -14.79 2.36 -12.68
CA ASN A 271 -16.03 3.11 -12.87
C ASN A 271 -15.77 4.59 -13.15
N LYS A 272 -15.55 4.91 -14.42
CA LYS A 272 -15.32 6.29 -14.90
C LYS A 272 -16.45 7.27 -14.55
N LYS A 273 -17.68 6.77 -14.26
CA LYS A 273 -18.83 7.64 -13.92
C LYS A 273 -18.63 8.39 -12.59
N ILE A 274 -17.81 7.87 -11.68
CA ILE A 274 -17.50 8.51 -10.40
C ILE A 274 -16.95 9.94 -10.60
N PHE A 275 -16.11 10.12 -11.62
CA PHE A 275 -15.39 11.37 -11.86
C PHE A 275 -16.07 12.29 -12.87
N LYS A 276 -17.13 11.81 -13.58
CA LYS A 276 -17.76 12.54 -14.70
C LYS A 276 -18.24 13.95 -14.33
N LYS A 277 -18.71 14.16 -13.09
CA LYS A 277 -19.22 15.46 -12.63
C LYS A 277 -18.11 16.44 -12.24
N GLU A 278 -16.93 15.94 -11.95
CA GLU A 278 -15.78 16.71 -11.47
C GLU A 278 -14.84 17.16 -12.59
N ILE A 279 -14.95 16.53 -13.76
CA ILE A 279 -14.15 16.81 -14.95
C ILE A 279 -14.94 17.70 -15.90
N LYS A 280 -14.46 18.92 -16.18
CA LYS A 280 -14.99 19.84 -17.16
C LYS A 280 -14.20 19.76 -18.48
N HIS A 281 -12.86 19.84 -18.42
CA HIS A 281 -11.95 19.79 -19.55
C HIS A 281 -11.59 18.34 -19.89
N LYS A 282 -12.51 17.61 -20.53
CA LYS A 282 -12.44 16.14 -20.71
C LYS A 282 -11.19 15.67 -21.46
N GLU A 283 -10.68 16.46 -22.38
CA GLU A 283 -9.50 16.18 -23.22
C GLU A 283 -8.20 16.14 -22.43
N ASN A 284 -8.17 16.80 -21.24
CA ASN A 284 -7.02 16.85 -20.37
C ASN A 284 -6.99 15.72 -19.32
N PHE A 285 -7.99 14.81 -19.32
CA PHE A 285 -8.06 13.71 -18.36
C PHE A 285 -8.01 12.35 -19.05
N VAL A 286 -7.10 11.49 -18.61
CA VAL A 286 -6.96 10.12 -19.08
C VAL A 286 -7.30 9.18 -17.93
N LEU A 287 -8.40 8.43 -18.06
CA LEU A 287 -8.90 7.51 -17.05
C LEU A 287 -8.61 6.08 -17.48
N LEU A 288 -7.64 5.43 -16.81
CA LEU A 288 -7.20 4.07 -17.08
C LEU A 288 -7.71 3.12 -16.00
N ASP A 289 -8.11 1.93 -16.42
CA ASP A 289 -8.36 0.80 -15.51
C ASP A 289 -7.05 0.32 -14.89
N TYR A 290 -7.04 -0.86 -14.33
CA TYR A 290 -5.79 -1.48 -13.90
C TYR A 290 -4.85 -1.64 -15.11
N ILE A 291 -3.60 -1.31 -14.88
CA ILE A 291 -2.52 -1.45 -15.86
C ILE A 291 -1.45 -2.36 -15.26
N GLU A 292 -0.71 -3.03 -16.14
CA GLU A 292 0.38 -3.89 -15.72
C GLU A 292 1.50 -3.08 -15.06
N ARG A 293 2.30 -3.73 -14.23
CA ARG A 293 3.36 -3.09 -13.46
C ARG A 293 4.37 -2.36 -14.33
N ASP A 294 4.78 -2.99 -15.43
CA ASP A 294 5.76 -2.42 -16.36
C ASP A 294 5.21 -1.16 -17.05
N GLU A 295 3.92 -1.16 -17.41
CA GLU A 295 3.23 0.03 -17.93
C GLU A 295 3.17 1.15 -16.88
N LEU A 296 2.91 0.79 -15.60
CA LEU A 296 2.85 1.77 -14.50
C LEU A 296 4.22 2.40 -14.23
N GLU A 297 5.29 1.61 -14.21
CA GLU A 297 6.66 2.13 -14.05
C GLU A 297 7.03 3.08 -15.19
N CYS A 298 6.67 2.72 -16.43
CA CYS A 298 6.86 3.58 -17.59
C CYS A 298 6.08 4.90 -17.48
N LEU A 299 4.86 4.87 -16.93
CA LEU A 299 4.08 6.10 -16.67
C LEU A 299 4.72 6.95 -15.56
N PHE A 300 5.27 6.34 -14.51
CA PHE A 300 6.01 7.10 -13.51
C PHE A 300 7.21 7.81 -14.14
N GLU A 301 8.08 7.09 -14.84
CA GLU A 301 9.31 7.61 -15.45
C GLU A 301 9.06 8.82 -16.36
N ASN A 302 7.99 8.77 -17.18
CA ASN A 302 7.68 9.77 -18.18
C ASN A 302 6.71 10.86 -17.71
N SER A 303 6.22 10.82 -16.48
CA SER A 303 5.34 11.86 -15.93
C SER A 303 6.11 13.16 -15.64
N TYR A 304 5.41 14.30 -15.73
CA TYR A 304 5.93 15.59 -15.30
C TYR A 304 6.05 15.65 -13.78
N ALA A 305 4.96 15.30 -13.09
CA ALA A 305 4.94 15.19 -11.64
C ALA A 305 3.91 14.16 -11.18
N PHE A 306 4.04 13.72 -9.94
CA PHE A 306 3.14 12.78 -9.29
C PHE A 306 2.30 13.50 -8.22
N ILE A 307 0.96 13.38 -8.32
CA ILE A 307 0.02 13.95 -7.34
C ILE A 307 -0.48 12.84 -6.43
N TYR A 308 -0.28 12.99 -5.11
CA TYR A 308 -0.67 11.98 -4.14
C TYR A 308 -1.47 12.57 -2.98
N PRO A 309 -2.77 12.83 -3.17
CA PRO A 309 -3.62 13.49 -2.19
C PRO A 309 -4.20 12.52 -1.14
N SER A 310 -3.53 11.39 -0.89
CA SER A 310 -4.04 10.34 -0.02
C SER A 310 -4.29 10.85 1.39
N LEU A 311 -5.41 10.40 1.99
CA LEU A 311 -5.83 10.82 3.32
C LEU A 311 -5.22 9.98 4.44
N ASN A 312 -4.84 8.75 4.15
CA ASN A 312 -4.19 7.86 5.13
C ASN A 312 -3.43 6.71 4.43
N GLU A 313 -2.19 6.50 4.85
CA GLU A 313 -1.30 5.43 4.34
C GLU A 313 -0.55 4.75 5.48
N GLY A 314 -0.26 3.48 5.29
CA GLY A 314 0.61 2.74 6.21
C GLY A 314 2.09 2.97 5.94
N PHE A 315 2.48 3.18 4.66
CA PHE A 315 3.85 3.48 4.24
C PHE A 315 3.89 4.59 3.19
N GLY A 316 3.45 4.35 1.95
CA GLY A 316 3.47 5.36 0.89
C GLY A 316 4.40 4.99 -0.26
N TYR A 317 4.23 3.81 -0.86
CA TYR A 317 5.02 3.37 -2.01
C TYR A 317 4.94 4.29 -3.24
N PRO A 318 3.76 4.75 -3.69
CA PRO A 318 3.66 5.48 -4.95
C PRO A 318 4.52 6.74 -5.02
N PRO A 319 4.64 7.57 -3.98
CA PRO A 319 5.61 8.67 -3.96
C PRO A 319 7.05 8.22 -4.23
N LEU A 320 7.48 7.12 -3.60
CA LEU A 320 8.84 6.58 -3.82
C LEU A 320 9.03 6.07 -5.25
N SER A 321 7.99 5.49 -5.87
CA SER A 321 8.06 5.08 -7.27
C SER A 321 8.28 6.26 -8.21
N ALA A 322 7.67 7.41 -7.94
CA ALA A 322 7.92 8.65 -8.68
C ALA A 322 9.34 9.18 -8.44
N MET A 323 9.76 9.24 -7.17
CA MET A 323 11.09 9.72 -6.77
C MET A 323 12.23 8.91 -7.37
N LYS A 324 12.02 7.59 -7.59
CA LYS A 324 12.97 6.69 -8.28
C LYS A 324 13.43 7.23 -9.63
N TYR A 325 12.56 7.93 -10.33
CA TYR A 325 12.81 8.50 -11.65
C TYR A 325 13.05 10.02 -11.62
N GLY A 326 13.27 10.58 -10.44
CA GLY A 326 13.43 12.03 -10.30
C GLY A 326 12.16 12.81 -10.66
N VAL A 327 11.00 12.20 -10.58
CA VAL A 327 9.71 12.86 -10.83
C VAL A 327 9.29 13.61 -9.57
N PRO A 328 9.07 14.92 -9.63
CA PRO A 328 8.62 15.72 -8.51
C PRO A 328 7.32 15.18 -7.92
N VAL A 329 7.24 15.15 -6.60
CA VAL A 329 6.06 14.68 -5.85
C VAL A 329 5.39 15.83 -5.13
N ILE A 330 4.09 16.03 -5.39
CA ILE A 330 3.22 16.87 -4.59
C ILE A 330 2.22 15.98 -3.84
N THR A 331 2.16 16.07 -2.53
CA THR A 331 1.47 15.10 -1.70
C THR A 331 0.83 15.69 -0.47
N SER A 332 -0.13 14.96 0.13
CA SER A 332 -0.64 15.30 1.46
C SER A 332 0.42 15.09 2.55
N GLY A 333 0.33 15.89 3.61
CA GLY A 333 1.14 15.71 4.83
C GLY A 333 0.53 14.70 5.82
N SER A 334 -0.23 13.68 5.35
CA SER A 334 -1.00 12.79 6.20
C SER A 334 -0.27 11.49 6.53
N SER A 335 -0.49 10.98 7.74
CA SER A 335 -0.03 9.65 8.20
C SER A 335 1.48 9.39 8.00
N SER A 336 1.86 8.28 7.38
CA SER A 336 3.27 7.91 7.12
C SER A 336 3.93 8.65 5.95
N ILE A 337 3.19 9.45 5.18
CA ILE A 337 3.72 10.09 3.97
C ILE A 337 4.90 11.02 4.28
N PRO A 338 4.84 11.91 5.30
CA PRO A 338 5.98 12.75 5.66
C PRO A 338 7.21 11.95 6.13
N GLU A 339 7.00 10.82 6.82
CA GLU A 339 8.08 9.93 7.23
C GLU A 339 8.82 9.35 6.02
N VAL A 340 8.09 9.01 4.97
CA VAL A 340 8.64 8.40 3.75
C VAL A 340 9.22 9.45 2.81
N CYS A 341 8.52 10.56 2.56
CA CYS A 341 8.93 11.56 1.59
C CYS A 341 9.93 12.59 2.14
N GLY A 342 9.93 12.86 3.47
CA GLY A 342 10.82 13.84 4.08
C GLY A 342 10.64 15.23 3.45
N ASN A 343 11.74 15.90 3.16
CA ASN A 343 11.79 17.21 2.50
C ASN A 343 11.82 17.11 0.95
N ALA A 344 11.67 15.93 0.38
CA ALA A 344 11.73 15.69 -1.06
C ALA A 344 10.38 15.83 -1.76
N ALA A 345 9.32 16.22 -1.06
CA ALA A 345 8.00 16.44 -1.62
C ALA A 345 7.46 17.82 -1.25
N ILE A 346 6.59 18.35 -2.08
CA ILE A 346 5.82 19.56 -1.77
C ILE A 346 4.51 19.13 -1.14
N TYR A 347 4.27 19.58 0.09
CA TYR A 347 3.10 19.19 0.86
C TYR A 347 1.94 20.14 0.72
N PHE A 348 0.72 19.61 0.83
CA PHE A 348 -0.53 20.35 0.86
C PHE A 348 -1.54 19.76 1.85
N ASP A 349 -2.52 20.56 2.26
CA ASP A 349 -3.72 20.06 2.93
C ASP A 349 -4.60 19.29 1.92
N PRO A 350 -4.81 17.97 2.09
CA PRO A 350 -5.59 17.17 1.15
C PRO A 350 -7.08 17.54 1.11
N TYR A 351 -7.55 18.37 2.01
CA TYR A 351 -8.93 18.89 2.02
C TYR A 351 -9.09 20.20 1.25
N SER A 352 -7.99 20.91 0.92
CA SER A 352 -7.99 22.18 0.22
C SER A 352 -7.68 22.02 -1.28
N ILE A 353 -8.70 22.15 -2.12
CA ILE A 353 -8.56 22.11 -3.60
C ILE A 353 -7.64 23.24 -4.07
N TYR A 354 -7.75 24.43 -3.47
CA TYR A 354 -6.94 25.58 -3.84
C TYR A 354 -5.47 25.43 -3.44
N GLU A 355 -5.18 24.75 -2.33
CA GLU A 355 -3.81 24.47 -1.96
C GLU A 355 -3.18 23.43 -2.88
N ILE A 356 -3.91 22.38 -3.25
CA ILE A 356 -3.46 21.41 -4.27
C ILE A 356 -3.15 22.15 -5.58
N LYS A 357 -4.05 23.02 -6.06
CA LYS A 357 -3.82 23.87 -7.25
C LYS A 357 -2.55 24.71 -7.11
N ASN A 358 -2.36 25.36 -5.95
CA ASN A 358 -1.18 26.19 -5.69
C ASN A 358 0.11 25.38 -5.80
N ARG A 359 0.15 24.16 -5.22
CA ARG A 359 1.35 23.30 -5.30
C ARG A 359 1.62 22.78 -6.73
N ILE A 360 0.58 22.53 -7.52
CA ILE A 360 0.75 22.24 -8.94
C ILE A 360 1.39 23.44 -9.65
N LEU A 361 0.90 24.64 -9.38
CA LEU A 361 1.41 25.86 -10.00
C LEU A 361 2.87 26.14 -9.64
N GLN A 362 3.32 25.82 -8.41
CA GLN A 362 4.71 25.99 -7.99
C GLN A 362 5.68 25.19 -8.88
N LEU A 363 5.28 24.03 -9.38
CA LEU A 363 6.13 23.24 -10.28
C LEU A 363 6.35 23.87 -11.67
N SER A 364 5.64 24.97 -12.00
CA SER A 364 5.96 25.74 -13.21
C SER A 364 7.26 26.54 -13.08
N ASP A 365 7.77 26.71 -11.86
CA ASP A 365 9.08 27.26 -11.58
C ASP A 365 10.15 26.16 -11.78
N LYS A 366 11.11 26.42 -12.66
CA LYS A 366 12.15 25.44 -13.02
C LYS A 366 13.10 25.15 -11.87
N GLU A 367 13.37 26.10 -11.01
CA GLU A 367 14.28 25.92 -9.87
C GLU A 367 13.61 25.00 -8.85
N ILE A 368 12.35 25.25 -8.50
CA ILE A 368 11.55 24.41 -7.61
C ILE A 368 11.41 22.99 -8.20
N TYR A 369 11.11 22.88 -9.49
CA TYR A 369 11.01 21.58 -10.17
C TYR A 369 12.29 20.78 -10.07
N ASN A 370 13.44 21.39 -10.40
CA ASN A 370 14.75 20.74 -10.39
C ASN A 370 15.19 20.34 -8.97
N GLU A 371 14.92 21.21 -8.00
CA GLU A 371 15.20 20.91 -6.59
C GLU A 371 14.38 19.71 -6.11
N CYS A 372 13.07 19.69 -6.37
CA CYS A 372 12.21 18.55 -6.03
C CYS A 372 12.65 17.25 -6.70
N SER A 373 13.04 17.32 -7.98
CA SER A 373 13.57 16.17 -8.72
C SER A 373 14.83 15.61 -8.09
N LYS A 374 15.82 16.46 -7.80
CA LYS A 374 17.07 16.08 -7.15
C LYS A 374 16.84 15.47 -5.77
N ASN A 375 16.10 16.18 -4.92
CA ASN A 375 15.78 15.73 -3.55
C ASN A 375 15.01 14.40 -3.59
N GLY A 376 14.14 14.20 -4.59
CA GLY A 376 13.43 12.94 -4.82
C GLY A 376 14.35 11.76 -5.05
N LEU A 377 15.34 11.89 -5.95
CA LEU A 377 16.33 10.84 -6.22
C LEU A 377 17.16 10.49 -4.96
N GLU A 378 17.63 11.51 -4.24
CA GLU A 378 18.38 11.32 -2.99
C GLU A 378 17.52 10.63 -1.92
N ARG A 379 16.26 11.03 -1.80
CA ARG A 379 15.31 10.42 -0.85
C ARG A 379 14.99 8.98 -1.20
N PHE A 380 14.77 8.68 -2.46
CA PHE A 380 14.57 7.30 -2.91
C PHE A 380 15.76 6.41 -2.56
N ALA A 381 16.99 6.87 -2.84
CA ALA A 381 18.19 6.11 -2.51
C ALA A 381 18.29 5.84 -1.00
N TYR A 382 18.07 6.88 -0.18
CA TYR A 382 18.08 6.78 1.28
C TYR A 382 17.04 5.75 1.81
N ILE A 383 15.78 5.88 1.42
CA ILE A 383 14.72 4.97 1.87
C ILE A 383 14.95 3.54 1.37
N SER A 384 15.43 3.37 0.13
CA SER A 384 15.71 2.05 -0.44
C SER A 384 16.79 1.29 0.34
N GLU A 385 17.78 2.00 0.86
CA GLU A 385 18.81 1.41 1.73
C GLU A 385 18.21 0.91 3.07
N PHE A 386 17.34 1.72 3.68
CA PHE A 386 16.62 1.29 4.90
C PHE A 386 15.70 0.10 4.64
N GLN A 387 14.96 0.11 3.53
CA GLN A 387 14.10 -1.02 3.13
C GLN A 387 14.91 -2.32 3.00
N LYS A 388 16.11 -2.27 2.39
CA LYS A 388 17.00 -3.45 2.27
C LYS A 388 17.46 -3.96 3.63
N LYS A 389 17.95 -3.06 4.50
CA LYS A 389 18.39 -3.41 5.87
C LYS A 389 17.24 -3.98 6.70
N ASP A 390 16.07 -3.38 6.60
CA ASP A 390 14.89 -3.80 7.34
C ASP A 390 14.32 -5.13 6.82
N LEU A 391 14.37 -5.41 5.52
CA LEU A 391 14.00 -6.70 4.96
C LEU A 391 14.95 -7.82 5.48
N GLN A 392 16.25 -7.53 5.56
CA GLN A 392 17.21 -8.46 6.14
C GLN A 392 16.92 -8.71 7.62
N ARG A 393 16.68 -7.65 8.40
CA ARG A 393 16.33 -7.73 9.82
C ARG A 393 15.01 -8.48 10.04
N LEU A 394 13.98 -8.22 9.22
CA LEU A 394 12.70 -8.93 9.26
C LEU A 394 12.90 -10.43 9.02
N SER A 395 13.69 -10.80 8.01
CA SER A 395 14.03 -12.19 7.73
C SER A 395 14.68 -12.86 8.94
N GLN A 396 15.63 -12.20 9.61
CA GLN A 396 16.26 -12.70 10.84
C GLN A 396 15.24 -12.87 11.98
N ILE A 397 14.37 -11.88 12.21
CA ILE A 397 13.32 -11.96 13.24
C ILE A 397 12.40 -13.17 12.99
N ILE A 398 12.11 -13.50 11.74
CA ILE A 398 11.22 -14.61 11.39
C ILE A 398 11.94 -15.95 11.53
N LEU A 399 13.21 -16.06 11.15
CA LEU A 399 13.95 -17.31 11.09
C LEU A 399 14.65 -17.69 12.41
N GLN A 400 15.13 -16.72 13.18
CA GLN A 400 15.83 -16.94 14.47
C GLN A 400 14.88 -17.06 15.65
#